data_8d60e4a2bc0d0cf5686a122f1f720787
#
_entry.id   8d60e4a2bc0d0cf5686a122f1f720787
#
_cell.length_a   1.000
_cell.length_b   1.000
_cell.length_c   1.000
_cell.angle_alpha   90.00
_cell.angle_beta   90.00
_cell.angle_gamma   90.00
#
_symmetry.space_group_name_H-M   'P 1'
#
loop_
_entity.id
_entity.type
_entity.pdbx_description
1 polymer ?
#
loop_
_entity_poly.entity_id
_entity_poly.type
_entity_poly.pdbx_seq_one_letter_code
_entity_poly.pdbx_strand_id
1 'polypeptide(L)'
;MRQSPLPISHHNSIGPINDVTAAGTGLPGGAALVRRRSTGRRRRCGRLLAAASALTLVCAATAACSAGGAHSAATGCAAYKAYQGHEGSTVTVSSSLTGTEAERFEASVAEFEKCTGIDVAHTGTTELRSQLLNGSGANLSTSSGASPSSQDNPENLPDLAIVPQPAMVAELVDTGVVHPLPNKVNSNVEAGWDRHWIQVGIHASVPYGAPLMVSVKSLVWYSPDAFKKAGYEVPGTWAELEALTSKIRSDHPDGSVAPWCVGAADGESTGWVLTDWLEDALLATQGPGVYETWASHRSPVDSSNAVEALGAVNSLVLDNGRVAGGRGSVISRTPVQAGADLVKGSCLMLHASSSFESRFPEGTVITDADGANPVTVQAPRPTASPTAASGTAGATGATASAKGTASAAGTTSTASTAGTTGTKVSAFVTPAADRGSDSVLVGTDYLVAFTRSDAVSAVMEYLTSQEWARTRMALGGVATANQSVDPDLAPSDVGRRATRLLQSRQTTVEMDASDSMPVGVGSSALWVGLSRWSTGTVTPKEALKQAEAAWPKK
;
A
#
# COMPACT_ATOMS: atom_id res chain seq x y z
N MET A 1 -8.53 -51.66 -27.34
CA MET A 1 -9.51 -51.22 -28.37
C MET A 1 -9.16 -49.80 -28.75
N ARG A 2 -8.76 -49.62 -29.99
CA ARG A 2 -8.35 -48.31 -30.57
C ARG A 2 -9.62 -47.55 -30.96
N GLN A 3 -9.70 -46.26 -30.63
CA GLN A 3 -10.59 -45.34 -31.33
C GLN A 3 -9.80 -44.09 -31.68
N SER A 4 -9.80 -43.79 -33.00
CA SER A 4 -9.17 -42.67 -33.66
C SER A 4 -10.00 -41.37 -33.55
N PRO A 5 -9.38 -40.21 -33.74
CA PRO A 5 -10.09 -38.93 -33.65
C PRO A 5 -10.72 -38.49 -34.98
N LEU A 6 -11.81 -37.74 -34.89
CA LEU A 6 -12.50 -37.11 -36.02
C LEU A 6 -11.94 -35.69 -36.31
N PRO A 7 -11.99 -35.20 -37.55
CA PRO A 7 -11.33 -33.99 -37.96
C PRO A 7 -12.18 -32.73 -37.79
N ILE A 8 -11.52 -31.62 -37.47
CA ILE A 8 -12.09 -30.26 -37.44
C ILE A 8 -11.91 -29.66 -38.85
N SER A 9 -13.03 -29.25 -39.45
CA SER A 9 -13.06 -28.55 -40.74
C SER A 9 -12.84 -27.06 -40.61
N HIS A 10 -11.93 -26.52 -41.42
CA HIS A 10 -11.75 -25.11 -41.72
C HIS A 10 -12.90 -24.56 -42.59
N HIS A 11 -13.27 -23.28 -42.35
CA HIS A 11 -13.33 -22.22 -43.37
C HIS A 11 -14.04 -20.97 -42.78
N ASN A 12 -13.34 -19.83 -42.76
CA ASN A 12 -13.72 -18.71 -43.63
C ASN A 12 -12.68 -17.60 -43.60
N SER A 13 -12.06 -17.46 -44.76
CA SER A 13 -11.25 -16.34 -45.20
C SER A 13 -12.16 -15.18 -45.63
N ILE A 14 -11.86 -13.96 -45.20
CA ILE A 14 -12.32 -12.74 -45.88
C ILE A 14 -11.07 -11.95 -46.25
N GLY A 15 -10.91 -11.77 -47.59
CA GLY A 15 -9.80 -11.08 -48.20
C GLY A 15 -9.93 -9.56 -48.23
N PRO A 16 -8.95 -8.84 -48.78
CA PRO A 16 -8.74 -7.41 -48.58
C PRO A 16 -9.55 -6.57 -49.59
N ILE A 17 -9.96 -5.38 -49.14
CA ILE A 17 -10.56 -4.36 -50.01
C ILE A 17 -9.53 -3.28 -50.28
N ASN A 18 -9.39 -3.03 -51.57
CA ASN A 18 -8.42 -2.21 -52.26
C ASN A 18 -8.52 -0.71 -52.00
N ASP A 19 -7.38 -0.06 -52.19
CA ASP A 19 -7.12 1.33 -52.53
C ASP A 19 -8.11 1.96 -53.51
N VAL A 20 -8.47 3.20 -53.26
CA VAL A 20 -8.84 4.16 -54.32
C VAL A 20 -8.14 5.49 -54.04
N THR A 21 -7.12 5.74 -54.84
CA THR A 21 -6.51 7.04 -55.13
C THR A 21 -7.44 7.87 -56.01
N ALA A 22 -7.63 9.16 -55.71
CA ALA A 22 -7.81 10.19 -56.73
C ALA A 22 -7.44 11.58 -56.23
N ALA A 23 -6.57 12.16 -57.00
CA ALA A 23 -6.02 13.51 -56.91
C ALA A 23 -7.03 14.61 -57.31
N GLY A 24 -6.72 15.87 -56.90
CA GLY A 24 -7.22 16.99 -57.69
C GLY A 24 -7.36 18.31 -56.89
N THR A 25 -6.29 19.09 -56.87
CA THR A 25 -6.17 20.51 -57.22
C THR A 25 -7.15 21.57 -56.70
N GLY A 26 -6.61 22.64 -56.11
CA GLY A 26 -7.11 23.99 -56.36
C GLY A 26 -7.21 24.91 -55.12
N LEU A 27 -6.21 25.72 -54.90
CA LEU A 27 -6.30 27.03 -54.21
C LEU A 27 -6.76 28.08 -55.27
N PRO A 28 -7.17 29.37 -54.98
CA PRO A 28 -6.94 30.21 -53.78
C PRO A 28 -8.07 31.23 -53.47
N GLY A 29 -7.80 32.09 -52.47
CA GLY A 29 -8.40 33.42 -52.30
C GLY A 29 -9.33 33.51 -51.09
N GLY A 30 -9.21 34.32 -50.12
CA GLY A 30 -8.72 35.68 -50.01
C GLY A 30 -9.75 36.50 -49.21
N ALA A 31 -9.24 37.31 -48.27
CA ALA A 31 -9.89 38.52 -47.72
C ALA A 31 -11.03 38.32 -46.71
N ALA A 32 -11.22 39.01 -45.65
CA ALA A 32 -10.74 40.21 -45.01
C ALA A 32 -11.65 40.50 -43.80
N LEU A 33 -11.03 40.96 -42.77
CA LEU A 33 -11.50 41.87 -41.73
C LEU A 33 -12.90 42.43 -41.76
N VAL A 34 -13.64 42.35 -40.65
CA VAL A 34 -14.40 43.48 -40.13
C VAL A 34 -14.36 43.54 -38.59
N ARG A 35 -13.65 44.51 -38.08
CA ARG A 35 -13.81 45.07 -36.73
C ARG A 35 -15.11 45.87 -36.69
N ARG A 36 -15.92 45.71 -35.64
CA ARG A 36 -16.77 46.80 -35.17
C ARG A 36 -16.63 47.01 -33.69
N ARG A 37 -16.00 48.18 -33.41
CA ARG A 37 -16.14 48.91 -32.15
C ARG A 37 -17.46 49.65 -32.21
N SER A 38 -18.14 49.75 -31.08
CA SER A 38 -19.02 50.89 -30.82
C SER A 38 -18.96 51.29 -29.35
N THR A 39 -18.64 52.46 -29.23
CA THR A 39 -18.46 53.40 -28.14
C THR A 39 -19.80 53.79 -27.46
N GLY A 40 -19.82 53.83 -26.13
CA GLY A 40 -20.03 55.05 -25.37
C GLY A 40 -21.47 55.51 -25.11
N ARG A 41 -21.81 55.58 -23.84
CA ARG A 41 -22.36 56.85 -23.30
C ARG A 41 -22.48 56.83 -21.78
N ARG A 42 -21.72 57.73 -21.18
CA ARG A 42 -21.91 58.20 -19.79
C ARG A 42 -23.17 59.07 -19.73
N ARG A 43 -23.96 58.96 -18.68
CA ARG A 43 -24.68 60.09 -18.10
C ARG A 43 -24.61 60.06 -16.59
N ARG A 44 -24.08 61.17 -16.06
CA ARG A 44 -24.14 61.62 -14.67
C ARG A 44 -25.48 62.34 -14.43
N CYS A 45 -25.93 62.32 -13.21
CA CYS A 45 -26.63 63.31 -12.40
C CYS A 45 -27.43 62.54 -11.34
N GLY A 46 -27.52 62.89 -10.08
CA GLY A 46 -27.14 64.09 -9.32
C GLY A 46 -27.57 63.81 -7.88
N ARG A 47 -26.92 64.46 -6.98
CA ARG A 47 -27.13 64.49 -5.51
C ARG A 47 -28.54 64.96 -5.15
N LEU A 48 -29.11 64.49 -4.04
CA LEU A 48 -29.63 65.36 -2.98
C LEU A 48 -29.88 64.57 -1.66
N LEU A 49 -29.59 65.27 -0.58
CA LEU A 49 -29.65 64.94 0.84
C LEU A 49 -31.08 64.84 1.38
N ALA A 50 -31.27 64.06 2.44
CA ALA A 50 -31.77 64.47 3.77
C ALA A 50 -32.12 63.21 4.60
N ALA A 51 -31.48 63.03 5.64
CA ALA A 51 -31.67 63.14 7.10
C ALA A 51 -32.81 62.36 7.74
N ALA A 52 -32.41 61.61 8.70
CA ALA A 52 -32.92 61.41 10.08
C ALA A 52 -33.85 60.22 10.41
N SER A 53 -33.33 59.44 11.29
CA SER A 53 -33.90 58.92 12.56
C SER A 53 -34.50 57.50 12.63
N ALA A 54 -33.90 56.81 13.55
CA ALA A 54 -34.42 55.87 14.57
C ALA A 54 -34.46 54.38 14.29
N LEU A 55 -33.57 53.73 15.03
CA LEU A 55 -33.67 52.47 15.74
C LEU A 55 -34.77 51.49 15.36
N THR A 56 -34.38 50.31 14.87
CA THR A 56 -34.75 49.03 15.48
C THR A 56 -33.76 47.93 15.04
N LEU A 57 -33.29 47.18 15.97
CA LEU A 57 -32.48 45.99 15.83
C LEU A 57 -33.25 44.87 15.12
N VAL A 58 -32.77 44.37 13.98
CA VAL A 58 -33.00 42.98 13.55
C VAL A 58 -31.74 42.49 12.90
N CYS A 59 -31.07 41.52 13.52
CA CYS A 59 -30.01 40.73 12.92
C CYS A 59 -30.54 39.92 11.75
N ALA A 60 -30.16 40.27 10.53
CA ALA A 60 -30.27 39.40 9.38
C ALA A 60 -28.85 39.13 8.87
N ALA A 61 -28.39 37.91 9.13
CA ALA A 61 -27.13 37.39 8.60
C ALA A 61 -27.26 37.24 7.08
N THR A 62 -26.54 38.07 6.33
CA THR A 62 -26.33 37.85 4.90
C THR A 62 -25.31 36.76 4.69
N ALA A 63 -25.78 35.59 4.26
CA ALA A 63 -24.93 34.51 3.75
C ALA A 63 -24.35 34.94 2.40
N ALA A 64 -23.04 35.22 2.38
CA ALA A 64 -22.27 35.31 1.15
C ALA A 64 -21.98 33.88 0.66
N CYS A 65 -22.58 33.50 -0.46
CA CYS A 65 -22.20 32.30 -1.19
C CYS A 65 -20.82 32.47 -1.77
N SER A 66 -19.82 31.83 -1.15
CA SER A 66 -18.59 31.45 -1.81
C SER A 66 -18.69 29.95 -2.10
N ALA A 67 -18.86 29.62 -3.39
CA ALA A 67 -18.79 28.26 -3.88
C ALA A 67 -17.33 27.80 -3.87
N GLY A 68 -16.91 27.26 -2.76
CA GLY A 68 -15.76 26.37 -2.61
C GLY A 68 -16.31 25.09 -2.06
N GLY A 69 -16.27 23.99 -2.84
CA GLY A 69 -16.78 22.70 -2.44
C GLY A 69 -16.00 22.08 -1.29
N ALA A 70 -16.24 22.58 -0.07
CA ALA A 70 -15.91 21.86 1.14
C ALA A 70 -17.05 20.83 1.32
N HIS A 71 -16.76 19.57 1.04
CA HIS A 71 -17.59 18.47 1.51
C HIS A 71 -17.51 18.50 3.04
N SER A 72 -18.55 19.06 3.67
CA SER A 72 -18.71 18.96 5.11
C SER A 72 -18.79 17.48 5.46
N ALA A 73 -17.78 16.96 6.14
CA ALA A 73 -17.88 15.69 6.81
C ALA A 73 -19.14 15.73 7.68
N ALA A 74 -20.03 14.76 7.52
CA ALA A 74 -21.24 14.66 8.34
C ALA A 74 -20.81 14.57 9.80
N THR A 75 -21.02 15.65 10.57
CA THR A 75 -20.66 15.71 11.97
C THR A 75 -21.62 14.83 12.75
N GLY A 76 -21.13 13.70 13.23
CA GLY A 76 -21.86 12.79 14.11
C GLY A 76 -22.17 11.43 13.48
N CYS A 77 -22.71 10.50 14.26
CA CYS A 77 -22.97 9.11 13.90
C CYS A 77 -23.97 8.89 12.75
N ALA A 78 -24.45 9.95 12.11
CA ALA A 78 -25.40 9.86 10.99
C ALA A 78 -24.83 9.07 9.77
N ALA A 79 -23.53 9.19 9.52
CA ALA A 79 -22.84 8.45 8.45
C ALA A 79 -22.81 6.93 8.70
N TYR A 80 -22.86 6.52 9.97
CA TYR A 80 -22.76 5.13 10.40
C TYR A 80 -24.10 4.45 10.66
N LYS A 81 -25.23 5.16 10.37
CA LYS A 81 -26.58 4.65 10.66
C LYS A 81 -26.87 3.30 9.99
N ALA A 82 -26.31 3.05 8.83
CA ALA A 82 -26.48 1.80 8.08
C ALA A 82 -25.86 0.58 8.79
N TYR A 83 -24.95 0.79 9.73
CA TYR A 83 -24.20 -0.24 10.44
C TYR A 83 -24.64 -0.43 11.91
N GLN A 84 -25.70 0.25 12.35
CA GLN A 84 -26.25 0.16 13.72
C GLN A 84 -27.11 -1.09 13.90
N GLY A 85 -27.38 -1.47 15.15
CA GLY A 85 -28.20 -2.62 15.52
C GLY A 85 -27.39 -3.85 15.93
N HIS A 86 -26.09 -3.70 16.11
CA HIS A 86 -25.16 -4.77 16.51
C HIS A 86 -24.30 -4.36 17.71
N GLU A 87 -24.82 -3.46 18.54
CA GLU A 87 -24.14 -2.90 19.70
C GLU A 87 -23.70 -4.00 20.66
N GLY A 88 -22.46 -3.92 21.13
CA GLY A 88 -21.85 -4.90 22.04
C GLY A 88 -21.30 -6.15 21.36
N SER A 89 -21.37 -6.23 20.00
CA SER A 89 -20.67 -7.28 19.27
C SER A 89 -19.18 -6.93 19.16
N THR A 90 -18.32 -7.97 19.23
CA THR A 90 -16.90 -7.87 18.91
C THR A 90 -16.66 -8.59 17.58
N VAL A 91 -15.92 -7.95 16.66
CA VAL A 91 -15.47 -8.53 15.41
C VAL A 91 -13.94 -8.56 15.42
N THR A 92 -13.37 -9.76 15.40
CA THR A 92 -11.91 -9.96 15.42
C THR A 92 -11.32 -9.82 14.03
N VAL A 93 -10.21 -9.06 13.91
CA VAL A 93 -9.51 -8.82 12.64
C VAL A 93 -8.03 -9.13 12.82
N SER A 94 -7.50 -10.10 12.06
CA SER A 94 -6.06 -10.37 12.02
C SER A 94 -5.42 -9.80 10.76
N SER A 95 -4.18 -9.31 10.88
CA SER A 95 -3.43 -8.78 9.74
C SER A 95 -1.91 -8.89 9.93
N SER A 96 -1.16 -8.56 8.88
CA SER A 96 0.29 -8.34 8.97
C SER A 96 0.68 -6.91 9.41
N LEU A 97 -0.30 -6.03 9.65
CA LEU A 97 -0.06 -4.65 10.08
C LEU A 97 0.43 -4.63 11.52
N THR A 98 1.60 -4.04 11.77
CA THR A 98 2.21 -3.93 13.10
C THR A 98 2.68 -2.51 13.41
N GLY A 99 2.90 -2.18 14.68
CA GLY A 99 3.36 -0.84 15.07
C GLY A 99 2.45 0.27 14.55
N THR A 100 3.01 1.33 13.99
CA THR A 100 2.25 2.49 13.49
C THR A 100 1.25 2.14 12.37
N GLU A 101 1.47 1.08 11.60
CA GLU A 101 0.49 0.62 10.61
C GLU A 101 -0.78 0.08 11.30
N ALA A 102 -0.62 -0.73 12.35
CA ALA A 102 -1.71 -1.23 13.18
C ALA A 102 -2.46 -0.08 13.86
N GLU A 103 -1.74 0.82 14.52
CA GLU A 103 -2.33 1.99 15.18
C GLU A 103 -3.15 2.87 14.23
N ARG A 104 -2.68 3.06 12.99
CA ARG A 104 -3.42 3.80 11.96
C ARG A 104 -4.66 3.04 11.46
N PHE A 105 -4.60 1.72 11.37
CA PHE A 105 -5.78 0.91 11.07
C PHE A 105 -6.82 1.03 12.19
N GLU A 106 -6.43 0.85 13.44
CA GLU A 106 -7.30 0.99 14.61
C GLU A 106 -7.90 2.40 14.71
N ALA A 107 -7.10 3.45 14.48
CA ALA A 107 -7.59 4.82 14.43
C ALA A 107 -8.61 5.04 13.28
N SER A 108 -8.53 4.28 12.20
CA SER A 108 -9.45 4.39 11.06
C SER A 108 -10.84 3.80 11.33
N VAL A 109 -10.98 2.93 12.32
CA VAL A 109 -12.26 2.33 12.74
C VAL A 109 -12.85 2.94 14.00
N ALA A 110 -12.10 3.75 14.73
CA ALA A 110 -12.49 4.28 16.05
C ALA A 110 -13.83 5.06 16.06
N GLU A 111 -14.12 5.88 15.05
CA GLU A 111 -15.39 6.60 14.99
C GLU A 111 -16.56 5.68 14.58
N PHE A 112 -16.29 4.66 13.74
CA PHE A 112 -17.24 3.59 13.44
C PHE A 112 -17.62 2.84 14.71
N GLU A 113 -16.65 2.39 15.50
CA GLU A 113 -16.87 1.67 16.77
C GLU A 113 -17.71 2.51 17.75
N LYS A 114 -17.33 3.76 17.95
CA LYS A 114 -18.05 4.70 18.80
C LYS A 114 -19.51 4.89 18.37
N CYS A 115 -19.78 4.94 17.07
CA CYS A 115 -21.10 5.23 16.53
C CYS A 115 -22.00 4.00 16.38
N THR A 116 -21.41 2.81 16.26
CA THR A 116 -22.14 1.56 16.07
C THR A 116 -22.19 0.70 17.33
N GLY A 117 -21.25 0.91 18.25
CA GLY A 117 -21.09 0.03 19.41
C GLY A 117 -20.54 -1.36 19.08
N ILE A 118 -20.07 -1.58 17.83
CA ILE A 118 -19.31 -2.77 17.43
C ILE A 118 -17.85 -2.53 17.80
N ASP A 119 -17.23 -3.45 18.51
CA ASP A 119 -15.80 -3.47 18.81
C ASP A 119 -15.03 -4.20 17.70
N VAL A 120 -14.04 -3.55 17.06
CA VAL A 120 -13.19 -4.13 16.00
C VAL A 120 -11.85 -4.52 16.61
N ALA A 121 -11.76 -5.72 17.17
CA ALA A 121 -10.59 -6.21 17.87
C ALA A 121 -9.48 -6.62 16.89
N HIS A 122 -8.56 -5.69 16.60
CA HIS A 122 -7.46 -5.92 15.67
C HIS A 122 -6.26 -6.60 16.35
N THR A 123 -5.64 -7.53 15.61
CA THR A 123 -4.38 -8.19 16.00
C THR A 123 -3.42 -8.21 14.80
N GLY A 124 -2.29 -7.50 14.93
CA GLY A 124 -1.21 -7.50 13.95
C GLY A 124 -0.14 -8.55 14.29
N THR A 125 0.33 -9.33 13.29
CA THR A 125 1.33 -10.39 13.50
C THR A 125 2.22 -10.58 12.27
N THR A 126 3.50 -10.92 12.49
CA THR A 126 4.43 -11.33 11.43
C THR A 126 4.30 -12.81 11.04
N GLU A 127 3.39 -13.54 11.69
CA GLU A 127 3.13 -14.98 11.47
C GLU A 127 1.68 -15.22 11.01
N LEU A 128 1.11 -14.25 10.27
CA LEU A 128 -0.30 -14.26 9.87
C LEU A 128 -0.68 -15.52 9.10
N ARG A 129 0.16 -15.90 8.11
CA ARG A 129 -0.13 -17.05 7.26
C ARG A 129 -0.18 -18.35 8.05
N SER A 130 0.84 -18.61 8.86
CA SER A 130 0.88 -19.85 9.66
C SER A 130 -0.25 -19.91 10.68
N GLN A 131 -0.62 -18.78 11.29
CA GLN A 131 -1.77 -18.72 12.20
C GLN A 131 -3.09 -19.02 11.50
N LEU A 132 -3.36 -18.43 10.33
CA LEU A 132 -4.59 -18.66 9.57
C LEU A 132 -4.67 -20.10 9.03
N LEU A 133 -3.57 -20.67 8.52
CA LEU A 133 -3.54 -22.05 8.04
C LEU A 133 -3.67 -23.08 9.18
N ASN A 134 -3.06 -22.83 10.34
CA ASN A 134 -3.22 -23.68 11.50
C ASN A 134 -4.67 -23.65 12.02
N GLY A 135 -5.27 -22.43 12.09
CA GLY A 135 -6.66 -22.26 12.46
C GLY A 135 -7.64 -22.91 11.49
N SER A 136 -7.32 -22.95 10.19
CA SER A 136 -8.16 -23.61 9.17
C SER A 136 -8.13 -25.14 9.22
N GLY A 137 -7.24 -25.75 10.02
CA GLY A 137 -7.05 -27.19 10.06
C GLY A 137 -6.34 -27.77 8.83
N ALA A 138 -5.82 -26.93 7.92
CA ALA A 138 -5.15 -27.38 6.70
C ALA A 138 -3.96 -28.30 6.98
N ASN A 139 -3.26 -28.10 8.09
CA ASN A 139 -2.13 -28.94 8.53
C ASN A 139 -2.57 -30.30 9.13
N LEU A 140 -3.86 -30.51 9.43
CA LEU A 140 -4.40 -31.76 9.98
C LEU A 140 -4.86 -32.74 8.88
N SER A 141 -4.96 -32.30 7.63
CA SER A 141 -5.58 -33.04 6.52
C SER A 141 -4.73 -34.17 5.96
N THR A 142 -3.56 -34.48 6.51
CA THR A 142 -2.77 -35.65 6.03
C THR A 142 -3.17 -36.99 6.65
N SER A 143 -4.13 -37.03 7.58
CA SER A 143 -4.44 -38.29 8.29
C SER A 143 -5.92 -38.68 8.50
N SER A 144 -6.91 -37.88 8.12
CA SER A 144 -8.32 -38.36 8.19
C SER A 144 -9.26 -37.54 7.31
N GLY A 145 -9.87 -38.19 6.32
CA GLY A 145 -10.80 -37.62 5.34
C GLY A 145 -12.17 -37.21 5.90
N ALA A 146 -12.21 -36.26 6.83
CA ALA A 146 -13.44 -35.64 7.29
C ALA A 146 -13.45 -34.18 6.80
N SER A 147 -14.37 -33.84 5.91
CA SER A 147 -14.66 -32.46 5.54
C SER A 147 -15.23 -31.73 6.74
N PRO A 148 -14.76 -30.50 7.07
CA PRO A 148 -15.36 -29.67 8.12
C PRO A 148 -16.83 -29.40 7.77
N SER A 149 -17.73 -29.51 8.74
CA SER A 149 -19.11 -29.10 8.59
C SER A 149 -19.18 -27.56 8.51
N SER A 150 -19.93 -27.04 7.55
CA SER A 150 -19.96 -25.65 7.07
C SER A 150 -20.58 -24.60 8.03
N GLN A 151 -20.59 -24.79 9.34
CA GLN A 151 -21.25 -23.89 10.29
C GLN A 151 -20.45 -23.51 11.53
N ASP A 152 -19.30 -24.12 11.78
CA ASP A 152 -18.52 -23.81 12.98
C ASP A 152 -17.20 -23.13 12.56
N ASN A 153 -16.96 -21.92 13.09
CA ASN A 153 -15.65 -21.28 13.01
C ASN A 153 -14.64 -22.23 13.68
N PRO A 154 -13.62 -22.74 12.98
CA PRO A 154 -12.57 -23.50 13.62
C PRO A 154 -12.03 -22.70 14.80
N GLU A 155 -11.91 -23.30 15.97
CA GLU A 155 -11.75 -22.65 17.29
C GLU A 155 -10.63 -21.57 17.41
N ASN A 156 -9.89 -21.25 16.35
CA ASN A 156 -8.75 -20.33 16.38
C ASN A 156 -8.64 -19.38 15.15
N LEU A 157 -9.68 -19.26 14.33
CA LEU A 157 -9.68 -18.25 13.25
C LEU A 157 -10.32 -16.95 13.71
N PRO A 158 -9.81 -15.78 13.25
CA PRO A 158 -10.48 -14.49 13.43
C PRO A 158 -11.79 -14.47 12.61
N ASP A 159 -12.64 -13.49 12.86
CA ASP A 159 -13.82 -13.25 12.00
C ASP A 159 -13.41 -12.77 10.61
N LEU A 160 -12.40 -11.90 10.55
CA LEU A 160 -11.86 -11.28 9.35
C LEU A 160 -10.33 -11.36 9.34
N ALA A 161 -9.74 -11.40 8.16
CA ALA A 161 -8.31 -11.11 8.01
C ALA A 161 -8.06 -10.13 6.86
N ILE A 162 -7.01 -9.32 7.03
CA ILE A 162 -6.41 -8.51 5.97
C ILE A 162 -5.14 -9.21 5.54
N VAL A 163 -5.15 -9.81 4.36
CA VAL A 163 -4.05 -10.61 3.83
C VAL A 163 -3.28 -9.83 2.77
N PRO A 164 -1.95 -9.76 2.86
CA PRO A 164 -1.13 -8.94 1.97
C PRO A 164 -0.84 -9.59 0.62
N GLN A 165 -1.24 -10.86 0.43
CA GLN A 165 -0.85 -11.67 -0.72
C GLN A 165 -2.06 -12.28 -1.41
N PRO A 166 -2.29 -12.01 -2.70
CA PRO A 166 -3.38 -12.60 -3.48
C PRO A 166 -3.39 -14.13 -3.46
N ALA A 167 -2.22 -14.77 -3.58
CA ALA A 167 -2.12 -16.23 -3.56
C ALA A 167 -2.57 -16.84 -2.23
N MET A 168 -2.40 -16.11 -1.13
CA MET A 168 -2.88 -16.52 0.20
C MET A 168 -4.42 -16.52 0.27
N VAL A 169 -5.09 -15.60 -0.43
CA VAL A 169 -6.56 -15.64 -0.54
C VAL A 169 -7.01 -16.96 -1.18
N ALA A 170 -6.39 -17.35 -2.30
CA ALA A 170 -6.71 -18.60 -2.97
C ALA A 170 -6.40 -19.82 -2.08
N GLU A 171 -5.23 -19.84 -1.43
CA GLU A 171 -4.83 -20.91 -0.50
C GLU A 171 -5.84 -21.09 0.64
N LEU A 172 -6.29 -20.00 1.25
CA LEU A 172 -7.28 -20.01 2.31
C LEU A 172 -8.67 -20.45 1.81
N VAL A 173 -9.07 -20.04 0.61
CA VAL A 173 -10.32 -20.47 -0.02
C VAL A 173 -10.31 -21.99 -0.28
N ASP A 174 -9.18 -22.53 -0.71
CA ASP A 174 -9.02 -23.98 -0.96
C ASP A 174 -9.15 -24.82 0.33
N THR A 175 -8.94 -24.24 1.51
CA THR A 175 -9.23 -24.91 2.79
C THR A 175 -10.73 -25.04 3.09
N GLY A 176 -11.57 -24.27 2.41
CA GLY A 176 -13.04 -24.27 2.58
C GLY A 176 -13.55 -23.42 3.75
N VAL A 177 -12.67 -22.69 4.48
CA VAL A 177 -13.07 -21.88 5.65
C VAL A 177 -13.40 -20.43 5.32
N VAL A 178 -13.01 -19.94 4.12
CA VAL A 178 -13.29 -18.57 3.70
C VAL A 178 -14.68 -18.47 3.09
N HIS A 179 -15.40 -17.44 3.46
CA HIS A 179 -16.74 -17.18 2.96
C HIS A 179 -16.74 -16.23 1.75
N PRO A 180 -17.64 -16.43 0.77
CA PRO A 180 -17.89 -15.46 -0.30
C PRO A 180 -18.25 -14.08 0.26
N LEU A 181 -17.81 -13.04 -0.44
CA LEU A 181 -18.11 -11.66 -0.07
C LEU A 181 -19.63 -11.39 -0.12
N PRO A 182 -20.19 -10.66 0.86
CA PRO A 182 -21.57 -10.18 0.82
C PRO A 182 -21.84 -9.28 -0.40
N ASN A 183 -23.07 -9.28 -0.91
CA ASN A 183 -23.43 -8.49 -2.09
C ASN A 183 -23.14 -6.99 -1.95
N LYS A 184 -23.33 -6.43 -0.75
CA LYS A 184 -23.06 -5.01 -0.49
C LYS A 184 -21.57 -4.70 -0.53
N VAL A 185 -20.74 -5.59 0.00
CA VAL A 185 -19.26 -5.51 -0.09
C VAL A 185 -18.84 -5.53 -1.56
N ASN A 186 -19.36 -6.47 -2.36
CA ASN A 186 -19.08 -6.50 -3.81
C ASN A 186 -19.48 -5.19 -4.50
N SER A 187 -20.66 -4.65 -4.18
CA SER A 187 -21.11 -3.36 -4.75
C SER A 187 -20.19 -2.21 -4.38
N ASN A 188 -19.68 -2.16 -3.15
CA ASN A 188 -18.72 -1.15 -2.72
C ASN A 188 -17.40 -1.27 -3.49
N VAL A 189 -16.90 -2.50 -3.66
CA VAL A 189 -15.68 -2.78 -4.42
C VAL A 189 -15.85 -2.37 -5.89
N GLU A 190 -16.92 -2.81 -6.55
CA GLU A 190 -17.22 -2.47 -7.95
C GLU A 190 -17.39 -0.96 -8.19
N ALA A 191 -17.84 -0.21 -7.19
CA ALA A 191 -18.02 1.23 -7.29
C ALA A 191 -16.71 2.03 -7.30
N GLY A 192 -15.63 1.49 -6.72
CA GLY A 192 -14.38 2.23 -6.52
C GLY A 192 -13.15 1.64 -7.19
N TRP A 193 -13.16 0.35 -7.52
CA TRP A 193 -11.98 -0.36 -7.99
C TRP A 193 -12.10 -0.81 -9.44
N ASP A 194 -11.01 -0.69 -10.19
CA ASP A 194 -10.94 -1.24 -11.53
C ASP A 194 -10.91 -2.77 -11.52
N ARG A 195 -11.38 -3.36 -12.60
CA ARG A 195 -11.61 -4.81 -12.71
C ARG A 195 -10.36 -5.67 -12.40
N HIS A 196 -9.16 -5.21 -12.75
CA HIS A 196 -7.95 -6.00 -12.52
C HIS A 196 -7.66 -6.20 -11.03
N TRP A 197 -7.97 -5.23 -10.16
CA TRP A 197 -7.86 -5.36 -8.71
C TRP A 197 -8.89 -6.34 -8.15
N ILE A 198 -10.12 -6.28 -8.68
CA ILE A 198 -11.23 -7.13 -8.25
C ILE A 198 -10.97 -8.60 -8.61
N GLN A 199 -10.45 -8.86 -9.82
CA GLN A 199 -10.23 -10.22 -10.32
C GLN A 199 -9.26 -11.04 -9.46
N VAL A 200 -8.33 -10.41 -8.80
CA VAL A 200 -7.37 -11.08 -7.92
C VAL A 200 -8.05 -11.71 -6.68
N GLY A 201 -9.12 -11.08 -6.16
CA GLY A 201 -9.91 -11.61 -5.05
C GLY A 201 -10.96 -12.66 -5.47
N ILE A 202 -11.02 -13.05 -6.76
CA ILE A 202 -11.99 -14.00 -7.29
C ILE A 202 -11.34 -15.39 -7.41
N HIS A 203 -11.95 -16.39 -6.77
CA HIS A 203 -11.58 -17.79 -6.90
C HIS A 203 -12.75 -18.59 -7.46
N ALA A 204 -12.52 -19.42 -8.51
CA ALA A 204 -13.56 -20.21 -9.19
C ALA A 204 -14.82 -19.40 -9.55
N SER A 205 -14.65 -18.15 -10.03
CA SER A 205 -15.70 -17.20 -10.39
C SER A 205 -16.54 -16.67 -9.22
N VAL A 206 -16.12 -16.89 -7.98
CA VAL A 206 -16.77 -16.37 -6.77
C VAL A 206 -15.84 -15.36 -6.10
N PRO A 207 -16.30 -14.16 -5.72
CA PRO A 207 -15.49 -13.18 -5.00
C PRO A 207 -15.36 -13.57 -3.52
N TYR A 208 -14.13 -13.70 -3.04
CA TYR A 208 -13.78 -14.02 -1.66
C TYR A 208 -12.93 -12.93 -0.99
N GLY A 209 -12.12 -12.21 -1.76
CA GLY A 209 -11.24 -11.16 -1.28
C GLY A 209 -11.64 -9.78 -1.79
N ALA A 210 -11.84 -8.82 -0.89
CA ALA A 210 -12.08 -7.42 -1.24
C ALA A 210 -10.78 -6.61 -1.17
N PRO A 211 -10.33 -5.90 -2.23
CA PRO A 211 -9.16 -5.05 -2.16
C PRO A 211 -9.41 -3.89 -1.18
N LEU A 212 -8.46 -3.60 -0.30
CA LEU A 212 -8.56 -2.52 0.71
C LEU A 212 -7.51 -1.43 0.52
N MET A 213 -6.24 -1.80 0.49
CA MET A 213 -5.10 -0.90 0.45
C MET A 213 -4.14 -1.36 -0.62
N VAL A 214 -3.42 -0.41 -1.20
CA VAL A 214 -2.37 -0.68 -2.18
C VAL A 214 -1.11 0.06 -1.77
N SER A 215 0.04 -0.53 -2.02
CA SER A 215 1.32 0.16 -1.91
C SER A 215 2.07 0.10 -3.24
N VAL A 216 2.65 1.22 -3.65
CA VAL A 216 3.62 1.26 -4.74
C VAL A 216 4.94 0.74 -4.19
N LYS A 217 5.44 -0.40 -4.70
CA LYS A 217 6.67 -1.06 -4.25
C LYS A 217 7.91 -0.44 -4.89
N SER A 218 7.82 0.07 -6.11
CA SER A 218 8.90 0.68 -6.90
C SER A 218 9.34 2.05 -6.39
N LEU A 219 9.69 2.17 -5.11
CA LEU A 219 10.18 3.42 -4.55
C LEU A 219 11.56 3.26 -3.92
N VAL A 220 12.37 4.31 -4.09
CA VAL A 220 13.66 4.47 -3.41
C VAL A 220 13.57 5.67 -2.47
N TRP A 221 13.60 5.39 -1.18
CA TRP A 221 13.65 6.39 -0.12
C TRP A 221 15.06 6.91 0.07
N TYR A 222 15.20 8.22 0.33
CA TYR A 222 16.49 8.87 0.51
C TYR A 222 16.36 10.10 1.41
N SER A 223 17.50 10.64 1.88
CA SER A 223 17.52 11.93 2.60
C SER A 223 17.82 13.08 1.63
N PRO A 224 16.85 13.97 1.33
CA PRO A 224 17.10 15.15 0.47
C PRO A 224 18.22 16.02 1.00
N ASP A 225 18.31 16.21 2.31
CA ASP A 225 19.36 17.04 2.93
C ASP A 225 20.75 16.43 2.76
N ALA A 226 20.88 15.08 2.89
CA ALA A 226 22.14 14.38 2.65
C ALA A 226 22.57 14.44 1.19
N PHE A 227 21.63 14.25 0.25
CA PHE A 227 21.85 14.36 -1.19
C PHE A 227 22.33 15.75 -1.56
N LYS A 228 21.60 16.78 -1.12
CA LYS A 228 21.95 18.19 -1.36
C LYS A 228 23.35 18.54 -0.81
N LYS A 229 23.65 18.10 0.40
CA LYS A 229 24.95 18.35 1.04
C LYS A 229 26.10 17.71 0.26
N ALA A 230 25.89 16.50 -0.29
CA ALA A 230 26.92 15.74 -1.03
C ALA A 230 26.93 16.09 -2.54
N GLY A 231 25.98 16.88 -3.04
CA GLY A 231 25.85 17.18 -4.47
C GLY A 231 25.40 15.95 -5.29
N TYR A 232 24.58 15.07 -4.70
CA TYR A 232 23.95 13.96 -5.40
C TYR A 232 22.63 14.41 -6.00
N GLU A 233 22.32 13.89 -7.17
CA GLU A 233 21.06 14.12 -7.88
C GLU A 233 20.20 12.87 -7.87
N VAL A 234 18.87 13.03 -7.87
CA VAL A 234 17.93 11.92 -8.02
C VAL A 234 18.04 11.35 -9.43
N PRO A 235 18.32 10.05 -9.58
CA PRO A 235 18.53 9.45 -10.90
C PRO A 235 17.21 9.31 -11.67
N GLY A 236 17.25 9.51 -12.97
CA GLY A 236 16.10 9.37 -13.86
C GLY A 236 16.17 8.14 -14.76
N THR A 237 17.27 7.35 -14.68
CA THR A 237 17.44 6.06 -15.39
C THR A 237 18.14 5.06 -14.47
N TRP A 238 17.97 3.76 -14.76
CA TRP A 238 18.69 2.69 -14.06
C TRP A 238 20.22 2.88 -14.11
N ALA A 239 20.74 3.25 -15.27
CA ALA A 239 22.17 3.53 -15.43
C ALA A 239 22.66 4.70 -14.54
N GLU A 240 21.83 5.74 -14.37
CA GLU A 240 22.14 6.84 -13.45
C GLU A 240 22.07 6.41 -11.99
N LEU A 241 21.16 5.47 -11.63
CA LEU A 241 21.10 4.87 -10.30
C LEU A 241 22.36 4.05 -9.99
N GLU A 242 22.85 3.28 -10.96
CA GLU A 242 24.13 2.55 -10.84
C GLU A 242 25.33 3.51 -10.69
N ALA A 243 25.35 4.58 -11.47
CA ALA A 243 26.38 5.61 -11.38
C ALA A 243 26.36 6.33 -10.02
N LEU A 244 25.18 6.69 -9.51
CA LEU A 244 25.01 7.28 -8.18
C LEU A 244 25.48 6.33 -7.09
N THR A 245 25.07 5.06 -7.15
CA THR A 245 25.52 4.02 -6.20
C THR A 245 27.04 3.90 -6.18
N SER A 246 27.66 3.87 -7.35
CA SER A 246 29.11 3.80 -7.48
C SER A 246 29.81 5.05 -6.96
N LYS A 247 29.22 6.23 -7.20
CA LYS A 247 29.72 7.51 -6.69
C LYS A 247 29.66 7.56 -5.17
N ILE A 248 28.54 7.23 -4.55
CA ILE A 248 28.40 7.18 -3.08
C ILE A 248 29.47 6.25 -2.47
N ARG A 249 29.66 5.06 -3.08
CA ARG A 249 30.67 4.12 -2.60
C ARG A 249 32.09 4.66 -2.73
N SER A 250 32.38 5.40 -3.80
CA SER A 250 33.69 6.05 -4.02
C SER A 250 33.94 7.22 -3.09
N ASP A 251 32.91 7.99 -2.77
CA ASP A 251 33.00 9.13 -1.86
C ASP A 251 33.20 8.69 -0.39
N HIS A 252 32.83 7.44 -0.06
CA HIS A 252 32.99 6.83 1.28
C HIS A 252 33.83 5.53 1.23
N PRO A 253 35.13 5.62 0.87
CA PRO A 253 35.98 4.44 0.70
C PRO A 253 36.22 3.66 1.99
N ASP A 254 36.10 4.34 3.14
CA ASP A 254 36.21 3.77 4.48
C ASP A 254 35.00 2.92 4.90
N GLY A 255 33.91 2.95 4.11
CA GLY A 255 32.67 2.23 4.41
C GLY A 255 31.85 2.85 5.55
N SER A 256 32.17 4.09 5.97
CA SER A 256 31.41 4.81 7.02
C SER A 256 29.96 5.07 6.62
N VAL A 257 29.70 5.25 5.32
CA VAL A 257 28.37 5.40 4.72
C VAL A 257 28.24 4.46 3.53
N ALA A 258 27.19 3.64 3.51
CA ALA A 258 26.90 2.77 2.38
C ALA A 258 25.87 3.41 1.43
N PRO A 259 25.88 3.08 0.13
CA PRO A 259 24.81 3.48 -0.76
C PRO A 259 23.44 2.99 -0.31
N TRP A 260 23.31 1.72 0.08
CA TRP A 260 22.05 1.05 0.31
C TRP A 260 21.84 0.58 1.74
N CYS A 261 20.64 0.85 2.25
CA CYS A 261 20.07 0.24 3.44
C CYS A 261 19.23 -0.95 3.01
N VAL A 262 19.55 -2.15 3.46
CA VAL A 262 18.76 -3.35 3.13
C VAL A 262 18.55 -4.19 4.38
N GLY A 263 17.32 -4.61 4.62
CA GLY A 263 16.95 -5.56 5.66
C GLY A 263 15.82 -6.42 5.17
N ALA A 264 16.00 -7.75 5.20
CA ALA A 264 15.04 -8.71 4.68
C ALA A 264 14.61 -9.75 5.73
N ALA A 265 15.00 -9.58 7.00
CA ALA A 265 14.56 -10.42 8.12
C ALA A 265 13.13 -10.01 8.54
N ASP A 266 12.15 -10.90 8.42
CA ASP A 266 10.75 -10.61 8.74
C ASP A 266 9.97 -11.89 9.14
N GLY A 267 10.43 -12.58 10.19
CA GLY A 267 9.77 -13.80 10.65
C GLY A 267 9.66 -14.86 9.55
N GLU A 268 8.46 -15.40 9.37
CA GLU A 268 8.15 -16.36 8.31
C GLU A 268 8.23 -15.76 6.90
N SER A 269 8.13 -14.42 6.79
CA SER A 269 8.21 -13.69 5.53
C SER A 269 9.63 -13.27 5.15
N THR A 270 10.66 -13.74 5.87
CA THR A 270 12.06 -13.41 5.54
C THR A 270 12.38 -13.70 4.08
N GLY A 271 12.80 -12.66 3.34
CA GLY A 271 13.12 -12.75 1.91
C GLY A 271 12.20 -11.94 0.98
N TRP A 272 11.01 -11.53 1.41
CA TRP A 272 10.07 -10.77 0.57
C TRP A 272 10.67 -9.46 0.00
N VAL A 273 11.49 -8.75 0.77
CA VAL A 273 12.20 -7.55 0.28
C VAL A 273 13.08 -7.86 -0.93
N LEU A 274 13.60 -9.08 -1.00
CA LEU A 274 14.47 -9.50 -2.11
C LEU A 274 13.67 -9.87 -3.36
N THR A 275 12.41 -10.29 -3.23
CA THR A 275 11.50 -10.44 -4.37
C THR A 275 11.14 -9.09 -4.95
N ASP A 276 10.82 -8.10 -4.12
CA ASP A 276 10.57 -6.72 -4.58
C ASP A 276 11.76 -6.19 -5.40
N TRP A 277 12.98 -6.42 -4.95
CA TRP A 277 14.19 -6.06 -5.69
C TRP A 277 14.34 -6.78 -7.03
N LEU A 278 14.11 -8.11 -7.07
CA LEU A 278 14.17 -8.90 -8.30
C LEU A 278 13.13 -8.41 -9.30
N GLU A 279 11.91 -8.25 -8.84
CA GLU A 279 10.77 -7.90 -9.68
C GLU A 279 10.87 -6.48 -10.22
N ASP A 280 11.28 -5.55 -9.37
CA ASP A 280 11.49 -4.16 -9.77
C ASP A 280 12.67 -4.04 -10.76
N ALA A 281 13.76 -4.78 -10.53
CA ALA A 281 14.86 -4.83 -11.48
C ALA A 281 14.45 -5.46 -12.81
N LEU A 282 13.63 -6.53 -12.81
CA LEU A 282 13.12 -7.15 -14.02
C LEU A 282 12.22 -6.16 -14.80
N LEU A 283 11.32 -5.48 -14.09
CA LEU A 283 10.43 -4.47 -14.67
C LEU A 283 11.22 -3.28 -15.20
N ALA A 284 12.17 -2.76 -14.45
CA ALA A 284 12.96 -1.58 -14.79
C ALA A 284 13.93 -1.84 -15.95
N THR A 285 14.60 -3.00 -16.00
CA THR A 285 15.66 -3.28 -16.97
C THR A 285 15.19 -4.02 -18.22
N GLN A 286 14.09 -4.81 -18.12
CA GLN A 286 13.58 -5.66 -19.20
C GLN A 286 12.21 -5.19 -19.72
N GLY A 287 11.53 -4.32 -18.95
CA GLY A 287 10.24 -3.75 -19.29
C GLY A 287 9.03 -4.62 -18.94
N PRO A 288 7.82 -4.02 -18.98
CA PRO A 288 6.58 -4.65 -18.49
C PRO A 288 6.19 -5.91 -19.27
N GLY A 289 6.43 -5.97 -20.59
CA GLY A 289 6.08 -7.15 -21.38
C GLY A 289 6.88 -8.41 -21.00
N VAL A 290 8.15 -8.25 -20.62
CA VAL A 290 8.99 -9.35 -20.10
C VAL A 290 8.54 -9.72 -18.70
N TYR A 291 8.28 -8.71 -17.85
CA TYR A 291 7.75 -8.90 -16.50
C TYR A 291 6.45 -9.70 -16.52
N GLU A 292 5.43 -9.28 -17.30
CA GLU A 292 4.13 -9.96 -17.43
C GLU A 292 4.27 -11.43 -17.87
N THR A 293 5.20 -11.68 -18.81
CA THR A 293 5.49 -13.03 -19.31
C THR A 293 6.07 -13.92 -18.20
N TRP A 294 6.93 -13.38 -17.37
CA TRP A 294 7.53 -14.04 -16.22
C TRP A 294 6.50 -14.21 -15.06
N ALA A 295 5.79 -13.16 -14.70
CA ALA A 295 4.78 -13.16 -13.65
C ALA A 295 3.66 -14.18 -13.90
N SER A 296 3.23 -14.33 -15.15
CA SER A 296 2.22 -15.32 -15.58
C SER A 296 2.75 -16.73 -15.82
N HIS A 297 4.03 -17.00 -15.50
CA HIS A 297 4.71 -18.27 -15.73
C HIS A 297 4.61 -18.78 -17.19
N ARG A 298 4.49 -17.86 -18.16
CA ARG A 298 4.71 -18.16 -19.59
C ARG A 298 6.20 -18.29 -19.93
N SER A 299 7.04 -17.79 -19.06
CA SER A 299 8.48 -17.97 -18.99
C SER A 299 8.83 -18.57 -17.63
N PRO A 300 9.81 -19.49 -17.53
CA PRO A 300 10.21 -20.08 -16.26
C PRO A 300 10.69 -19.04 -15.25
N VAL A 301 10.53 -19.33 -13.95
CA VAL A 301 11.04 -18.48 -12.87
C VAL A 301 12.56 -18.27 -13.01
N ASP A 302 13.29 -19.31 -13.46
CA ASP A 302 14.75 -19.28 -13.67
C ASP A 302 15.15 -18.87 -15.10
N SER A 303 14.29 -18.11 -15.81
CA SER A 303 14.57 -17.56 -17.13
C SER A 303 15.84 -16.71 -17.16
N SER A 304 16.46 -16.57 -18.35
CA SER A 304 17.65 -15.72 -18.52
C SER A 304 17.41 -14.28 -18.07
N ASN A 305 16.22 -13.73 -18.38
CA ASN A 305 15.85 -12.35 -18.01
C ASN A 305 15.80 -12.18 -16.48
N ALA A 306 15.22 -13.12 -15.74
CA ALA A 306 15.18 -13.07 -14.28
C ALA A 306 16.58 -13.26 -13.66
N VAL A 307 17.42 -14.12 -14.25
CA VAL A 307 18.83 -14.28 -13.82
C VAL A 307 19.62 -13.00 -14.07
N GLU A 308 19.44 -12.33 -15.20
CA GLU A 308 20.07 -11.04 -15.52
C GLU A 308 19.59 -9.92 -14.58
N ALA A 309 18.28 -9.83 -14.32
CA ALA A 309 17.74 -8.88 -13.36
C ALA A 309 18.33 -9.07 -11.95
N LEU A 310 18.43 -10.32 -11.49
CA LEU A 310 19.06 -10.62 -10.21
C LEU A 310 20.56 -10.33 -10.20
N GLY A 311 21.23 -10.47 -11.36
CA GLY A 311 22.61 -10.02 -11.59
C GLY A 311 22.75 -8.50 -11.48
N ALA A 312 21.79 -7.74 -12.03
CA ALA A 312 21.75 -6.28 -11.91
C ALA A 312 21.56 -5.85 -10.43
N VAL A 313 20.66 -6.49 -9.69
CA VAL A 313 20.51 -6.25 -8.23
C VAL A 313 21.80 -6.57 -7.48
N ASN A 314 22.48 -7.69 -7.81
CA ASN A 314 23.75 -8.01 -7.18
C ASN A 314 24.77 -6.89 -7.37
N SER A 315 24.92 -6.43 -8.62
CA SER A 315 25.85 -5.34 -8.96
C SER A 315 25.45 -4.02 -8.34
N LEU A 316 24.17 -3.68 -8.31
CA LEU A 316 23.67 -2.42 -7.76
C LEU A 316 23.79 -2.37 -6.23
N VAL A 317 23.45 -3.46 -5.53
CA VAL A 317 23.16 -3.43 -4.09
C VAL A 317 24.16 -4.25 -3.28
N LEU A 318 24.45 -5.49 -3.69
CA LEU A 318 25.13 -6.46 -2.82
C LEU A 318 26.66 -6.47 -2.95
N ASP A 319 27.20 -5.93 -4.05
CA ASP A 319 28.65 -5.98 -4.30
C ASP A 319 29.43 -4.98 -3.46
N ASN A 320 30.63 -5.42 -3.00
CA ASN A 320 31.73 -4.59 -2.53
C ASN A 320 31.39 -3.42 -1.59
N GLY A 321 30.66 -3.67 -0.52
CA GLY A 321 30.37 -2.66 0.52
C GLY A 321 29.31 -1.64 0.11
N ARG A 322 28.45 -2.01 -0.84
CA ARG A 322 27.31 -1.17 -1.27
C ARG A 322 26.13 -1.23 -0.32
N VAL A 323 26.03 -2.27 0.51
CA VAL A 323 24.98 -2.40 1.54
C VAL A 323 25.55 -2.17 2.93
N ALA A 324 24.84 -1.43 3.77
CA ALA A 324 25.22 -1.15 5.15
C ALA A 324 25.35 -2.44 5.97
N GLY A 325 26.47 -2.61 6.66
CA GLY A 325 26.77 -3.82 7.43
C GLY A 325 27.24 -5.01 6.59
N GLY A 326 27.37 -4.83 5.27
CA GLY A 326 27.80 -5.84 4.33
C GLY A 326 26.72 -6.86 3.98
N ARG A 327 26.99 -7.67 2.96
CA ARG A 327 26.07 -8.66 2.37
C ARG A 327 25.45 -9.63 3.40
N GLY A 328 26.25 -10.08 4.39
CA GLY A 328 25.77 -10.99 5.43
C GLY A 328 24.73 -10.40 6.38
N SER A 329 24.59 -9.06 6.42
CA SER A 329 23.62 -8.40 7.30
C SER A 329 22.19 -8.36 6.73
N VAL A 330 22.00 -8.61 5.44
CA VAL A 330 20.71 -8.46 4.74
C VAL A 330 19.60 -9.30 5.37
N ILE A 331 19.87 -10.57 5.66
CA ILE A 331 18.88 -11.49 6.26
C ILE A 331 18.87 -11.49 7.80
N SER A 332 19.70 -10.66 8.44
CA SER A 332 19.71 -10.50 9.89
C SER A 332 19.19 -9.14 10.35
N ARG A 333 18.94 -8.22 9.42
CA ARG A 333 18.32 -6.92 9.66
C ARG A 333 16.86 -6.95 9.21
N THR A 334 16.00 -6.33 10.02
CA THR A 334 14.60 -6.12 9.62
C THR A 334 14.48 -4.92 8.67
N PRO A 335 13.39 -4.82 7.87
CA PRO A 335 13.11 -3.63 7.09
C PRO A 335 13.07 -2.35 7.94
N VAL A 336 12.50 -2.42 9.15
CA VAL A 336 12.44 -1.29 10.11
C VAL A 336 13.83 -0.84 10.53
N GLN A 337 14.75 -1.78 10.78
CA GLN A 337 16.16 -1.45 11.10
C GLN A 337 16.85 -0.77 9.92
N ALA A 338 16.59 -1.24 8.68
CA ALA A 338 17.13 -0.60 7.48
C ALA A 338 16.60 0.84 7.32
N GLY A 339 15.33 1.09 7.60
CA GLY A 339 14.76 2.45 7.63
C GLY A 339 15.41 3.33 8.70
N ALA A 340 15.64 2.80 9.89
CA ALA A 340 16.35 3.51 10.96
C ALA A 340 17.81 3.83 10.58
N ASP A 341 18.48 2.97 9.82
CA ASP A 341 19.84 3.23 9.33
C ASP A 341 19.89 4.35 8.28
N LEU A 342 18.86 4.46 7.41
CA LEU A 342 18.68 5.60 6.51
C LEU A 342 18.55 6.91 7.29
N VAL A 343 17.68 6.93 8.30
CA VAL A 343 17.45 8.12 9.15
C VAL A 343 18.73 8.53 9.90
N LYS A 344 19.55 7.55 10.33
CA LYS A 344 20.86 7.80 10.97
C LYS A 344 21.95 8.25 10.00
N GLY A 345 21.73 8.07 8.69
CA GLY A 345 22.74 8.36 7.66
C GLY A 345 23.86 7.31 7.56
N SER A 346 23.66 6.09 8.07
CA SER A 346 24.58 4.97 7.87
C SER A 346 24.56 4.45 6.43
N CYS A 347 23.51 4.76 5.71
CA CYS A 347 23.28 4.50 4.30
C CYS A 347 22.37 5.60 3.73
N LEU A 348 22.34 5.75 2.40
CA LEU A 348 21.71 6.93 1.79
C LEU A 348 20.45 6.62 0.98
N MET A 349 20.22 5.35 0.60
CA MET A 349 19.07 4.91 -0.17
C MET A 349 18.47 3.63 0.42
N LEU A 350 17.14 3.51 0.37
CA LEU A 350 16.38 2.34 0.81
C LEU A 350 15.28 2.06 -0.22
N HIS A 351 15.32 0.90 -0.86
CA HIS A 351 14.21 0.43 -1.70
C HIS A 351 13.12 -0.15 -0.80
N ALA A 352 11.95 0.47 -0.81
CA ALA A 352 10.78 0.03 -0.05
C ALA A 352 9.51 0.69 -0.56
N SER A 353 8.37 0.07 -0.31
CA SER A 353 7.06 0.54 -0.76
C SER A 353 6.65 1.90 -0.19
N SER A 354 5.60 2.49 -0.76
CA SER A 354 5.02 3.74 -0.26
C SER A 354 4.48 3.63 1.18
N SER A 355 4.03 2.44 1.60
CA SER A 355 3.56 2.20 2.97
C SER A 355 4.69 2.23 4.01
N PHE A 356 5.93 2.12 3.58
CA PHE A 356 7.09 2.19 4.47
C PHE A 356 7.18 3.52 5.24
N GLU A 357 6.48 4.56 4.80
CA GLU A 357 6.27 5.80 5.55
C GLU A 357 5.90 5.55 7.01
N SER A 358 5.09 4.52 7.28
CA SER A 358 4.64 4.14 8.63
C SER A 358 5.70 3.40 9.45
N ARG A 359 6.77 2.91 8.82
CA ARG A 359 7.81 2.08 9.45
C ARG A 359 9.08 2.84 9.81
N PHE A 360 9.18 4.11 9.42
CA PHE A 360 10.27 4.98 9.88
C PHE A 360 10.14 5.26 11.38
N PRO A 361 11.27 5.48 12.08
CA PRO A 361 11.27 5.91 13.46
C PRO A 361 10.38 7.14 13.68
N GLU A 362 9.69 7.18 14.83
CA GLU A 362 8.92 8.34 15.23
C GLU A 362 9.77 9.62 15.20
N GLY A 363 9.19 10.73 14.75
CA GLY A 363 9.89 12.00 14.57
C GLY A 363 10.58 12.15 13.20
N THR A 364 10.62 11.10 12.36
CA THR A 364 11.07 11.22 10.97
C THR A 364 10.13 12.14 10.20
N VAL A 365 10.68 12.99 9.35
CA VAL A 365 9.91 13.96 8.56
C VAL A 365 9.83 13.52 7.12
N ILE A 366 8.64 13.12 6.67
CA ILE A 366 8.39 12.83 5.25
C ILE A 366 8.18 14.15 4.51
N THR A 367 8.89 14.34 3.41
CA THR A 367 8.83 15.59 2.65
C THR A 367 8.79 15.30 1.14
N ASP A 368 8.49 16.32 0.34
CA ASP A 368 8.73 16.25 -1.09
C ASP A 368 10.24 16.33 -1.42
N ALA A 369 10.58 16.19 -2.70
CA ALA A 369 11.98 16.20 -3.17
C ALA A 369 12.71 17.50 -2.83
N ASP A 370 11.99 18.61 -2.76
CA ASP A 370 12.54 19.94 -2.47
C ASP A 370 12.59 20.24 -0.97
N GLY A 371 12.11 19.32 -0.13
CA GLY A 371 12.04 19.45 1.33
C GLY A 371 10.89 20.35 1.82
N ALA A 372 9.93 20.69 0.94
CA ALA A 372 8.69 21.37 1.29
C ALA A 372 7.62 20.40 1.85
N ASN A 373 6.52 20.95 2.35
CA ASN A 373 5.37 20.20 2.86
C ASN A 373 5.73 19.05 3.82
N PRO A 374 6.48 19.31 4.90
CA PRO A 374 6.93 18.26 5.82
C PRO A 374 5.77 17.68 6.62
N VAL A 375 5.73 16.34 6.71
CA VAL A 375 4.82 15.57 7.58
C VAL A 375 5.66 14.72 8.52
N THR A 376 5.50 14.92 9.82
CA THR A 376 6.22 14.13 10.82
C THR A 376 5.53 12.80 11.06
N VAL A 377 6.28 11.72 11.06
CA VAL A 377 5.80 10.40 11.45
C VAL A 377 5.46 10.45 12.94
N GLN A 378 4.21 10.30 13.25
CA GLN A 378 3.70 10.23 14.62
C GLN A 378 2.79 9.02 14.73
N ALA A 379 2.85 8.34 15.88
CA ALA A 379 1.80 7.42 16.25
C ALA A 379 0.45 8.17 16.35
N PRO A 380 -0.66 7.60 15.88
CA PRO A 380 -1.97 8.17 16.13
C PRO A 380 -2.14 8.34 17.64
N ARG A 381 -2.56 9.52 18.06
CA ARG A 381 -2.79 9.78 19.49
C ARG A 381 -3.96 8.90 19.95
N PRO A 382 -3.83 8.09 21.03
CA PRO A 382 -4.93 7.29 21.52
C PRO A 382 -6.14 8.19 21.77
N THR A 383 -7.26 7.91 21.13
CA THR A 383 -8.55 8.46 21.54
C THR A 383 -8.81 7.90 22.92
N ALA A 384 -8.96 8.78 23.93
CA ALA A 384 -9.17 8.38 25.31
C ALA A 384 -10.30 7.35 25.38
N SER A 385 -9.97 6.12 25.81
CA SER A 385 -10.97 5.11 26.12
C SER A 385 -12.00 5.70 27.08
N PRO A 386 -13.30 5.45 26.92
CA PRO A 386 -14.29 5.84 27.90
C PRO A 386 -13.96 5.15 29.21
N THR A 387 -13.68 5.95 30.23
CA THR A 387 -13.41 5.52 31.58
C THR A 387 -14.57 4.65 32.03
N ALA A 388 -14.32 3.36 32.30
CA ALA A 388 -15.28 2.47 32.90
C ALA A 388 -15.70 3.08 34.23
N ALA A 389 -16.97 3.42 34.39
CA ALA A 389 -17.56 3.88 35.60
C ALA A 389 -17.43 2.77 36.66
N SER A 390 -16.52 2.95 37.62
CA SER A 390 -16.38 2.05 38.75
C SER A 390 -17.62 2.18 39.66
N GLY A 391 -18.51 1.18 39.56
CA GLY A 391 -19.54 0.93 40.55
C GLY A 391 -18.87 0.46 41.84
N THR A 392 -19.04 1.25 42.90
CA THR A 392 -18.69 0.91 44.26
C THR A 392 -19.52 -0.28 44.75
N ALA A 393 -18.87 -1.41 45.05
CA ALA A 393 -19.38 -2.40 45.99
C ALA A 393 -18.25 -2.76 46.94
N GLY A 394 -18.46 -2.45 48.20
CA GLY A 394 -17.54 -2.74 49.28
C GLY A 394 -17.54 -4.22 49.69
N ALA A 395 -16.41 -4.68 50.18
CA ALA A 395 -16.28 -5.61 51.31
C ALA A 395 -14.82 -5.94 51.62
N THR A 396 -14.39 -5.53 52.81
CA THR A 396 -13.57 -6.21 53.83
C THR A 396 -12.40 -7.14 53.43
N GLY A 397 -11.21 -6.69 53.76
CA GLY A 397 -10.25 -7.31 54.66
C GLY A 397 -9.45 -8.53 54.19
N ALA A 398 -8.13 -8.33 53.99
CA ALA A 398 -7.07 -9.13 54.64
C ALA A 398 -5.69 -8.62 54.18
N THR A 399 -4.86 -8.39 55.17
CA THR A 399 -3.46 -7.96 55.13
C THR A 399 -2.52 -9.02 54.57
N ALA A 400 -1.58 -8.62 53.71
CA ALA A 400 -0.22 -9.19 53.71
C ALA A 400 0.76 -8.20 53.07
N SER A 401 1.81 -7.96 53.82
CA SER A 401 2.94 -7.04 53.62
C SER A 401 3.95 -7.60 52.62
N ALA A 402 4.41 -6.79 51.67
CA ALA A 402 5.79 -6.92 51.14
C ALA A 402 6.27 -5.55 50.64
N LYS A 403 7.35 -5.09 51.27
CA LYS A 403 8.12 -3.90 50.93
C LYS A 403 8.82 -4.04 49.59
N GLY A 404 8.72 -3.04 48.74
CA GLY A 404 9.59 -2.81 47.60
C GLY A 404 9.56 -1.33 47.26
N THR A 405 10.57 -0.61 47.71
CA THR A 405 10.81 0.81 47.42
C THR A 405 11.23 0.99 45.96
N ALA A 406 10.44 1.75 45.21
CA ALA A 406 10.91 2.39 43.97
C ALA A 406 10.52 3.86 44.00
N SER A 407 11.56 4.69 43.96
CA SER A 407 11.52 6.14 44.02
C SER A 407 10.90 6.70 42.73
N ALA A 408 9.80 7.42 42.83
CA ALA A 408 9.23 8.19 41.76
C ALA A 408 9.90 9.58 41.75
N ALA A 409 10.76 9.82 40.77
CA ALA A 409 11.18 11.17 40.42
C ALA A 409 10.19 11.71 39.37
N GLY A 410 9.31 12.56 39.83
CA GLY A 410 8.46 13.35 38.94
C GLY A 410 9.29 14.39 38.20
N THR A 411 9.33 14.27 36.90
CA THR A 411 9.77 15.34 35.99
C THR A 411 8.57 15.84 35.21
N THR A 412 8.05 16.98 35.64
CA THR A 412 7.14 17.82 34.87
C THR A 412 7.88 18.29 33.60
N SER A 413 7.63 17.64 32.48
CA SER A 413 8.09 18.08 31.16
C SER A 413 7.15 19.19 30.67
N THR A 414 7.60 20.42 30.79
CA THR A 414 7.05 21.58 30.09
C THR A 414 7.24 21.32 28.58
N ALA A 415 6.15 21.25 27.83
CA ALA A 415 6.16 21.20 26.37
C ALA A 415 6.83 22.47 25.82
N SER A 416 8.10 22.35 25.48
CA SER A 416 8.82 23.34 24.69
C SER A 416 8.50 23.08 23.22
N THR A 417 7.79 24.00 22.59
CA THR A 417 7.68 24.12 21.13
C THR A 417 9.03 24.57 20.55
N ALA A 418 10.04 23.74 20.64
CA ALA A 418 11.24 23.87 19.85
C ALA A 418 11.04 22.98 18.61
N GLY A 419 11.13 23.56 17.42
CA GLY A 419 11.00 22.86 16.15
C GLY A 419 11.87 21.60 16.14
N THR A 420 11.22 20.45 16.12
CA THR A 420 11.87 19.16 16.04
C THR A 420 12.47 19.04 14.64
N THR A 421 13.77 19.24 14.52
CA THR A 421 14.53 18.98 13.28
C THR A 421 14.71 17.46 13.16
N GLY A 422 13.63 16.73 12.88
CA GLY A 422 13.72 15.31 12.52
C GLY A 422 14.44 15.15 11.18
N THR A 423 15.11 14.02 10.99
CA THR A 423 15.73 13.70 9.71
C THR A 423 14.65 13.66 8.63
N LYS A 424 14.88 14.40 7.55
CA LYS A 424 13.98 14.44 6.40
C LYS A 424 14.26 13.28 5.47
N VAL A 425 13.19 12.61 5.04
CA VAL A 425 13.22 11.58 4.01
C VAL A 425 12.19 11.89 2.93
N SER A 426 12.50 11.50 1.71
CA SER A 426 11.62 11.55 0.54
C SER A 426 11.80 10.28 -0.27
N ALA A 427 11.00 10.08 -1.32
CA ALA A 427 11.14 8.94 -2.19
C ALA A 427 11.06 9.35 -3.67
N PHE A 428 11.77 8.62 -4.52
CA PHE A 428 11.59 8.66 -5.98
C PHE A 428 11.20 7.28 -6.51
N VAL A 429 10.57 7.24 -7.68
CA VAL A 429 10.23 5.96 -8.32
C VAL A 429 11.52 5.29 -8.81
N THR A 430 11.66 3.98 -8.60
CA THR A 430 12.77 3.20 -9.16
C THR A 430 12.87 3.47 -10.66
N PRO A 431 13.98 4.04 -11.14
CA PRO A 431 14.04 4.48 -12.53
C PRO A 431 14.16 3.29 -13.48
N ALA A 432 13.43 3.33 -14.58
CA ALA A 432 13.55 2.38 -15.67
C ALA A 432 14.85 2.56 -16.48
N ALA A 433 15.12 1.65 -17.41
CA ALA A 433 16.25 1.77 -18.33
C ALA A 433 16.20 3.07 -19.14
N ASP A 434 15.01 3.43 -19.63
CA ASP A 434 14.76 4.65 -20.40
C ASP A 434 13.96 5.68 -19.58
N ARG A 435 14.26 6.97 -19.76
CA ARG A 435 13.49 8.06 -19.13
C ARG A 435 12.04 8.07 -19.65
N GLY A 436 11.11 8.25 -18.71
CA GLY A 436 9.69 8.43 -19.04
C GLY A 436 8.90 7.11 -19.16
N SER A 437 9.46 5.99 -18.72
CA SER A 437 8.70 4.77 -18.51
C SER A 437 8.06 4.84 -17.12
N ASP A 438 6.74 5.00 -17.08
CA ASP A 438 5.97 5.06 -15.83
C ASP A 438 5.40 3.67 -15.51
N SER A 439 6.29 2.70 -15.22
CA SER A 439 5.90 1.36 -14.76
C SER A 439 6.22 1.22 -13.29
N VAL A 440 5.29 0.67 -12.51
CA VAL A 440 5.46 0.45 -11.07
C VAL A 440 4.97 -0.91 -10.63
N LEU A 441 5.72 -1.53 -9.72
CA LEU A 441 5.33 -2.73 -9.00
C LEU A 441 4.44 -2.34 -7.83
N VAL A 442 3.40 -3.14 -7.55
CA VAL A 442 2.46 -2.87 -6.47
C VAL A 442 2.12 -4.11 -5.66
N GLY A 443 1.88 -3.91 -4.37
CA GLY A 443 1.28 -4.89 -3.47
C GLY A 443 -0.12 -4.44 -3.05
N THR A 444 -1.02 -5.40 -2.79
CA THR A 444 -2.40 -5.13 -2.43
C THR A 444 -2.83 -6.00 -1.28
N ASP A 445 -3.46 -5.38 -0.27
CA ASP A 445 -4.08 -6.08 0.85
C ASP A 445 -5.54 -6.40 0.54
N TYR A 446 -5.95 -7.63 0.86
CA TYR A 446 -7.31 -8.12 0.64
C TYR A 446 -7.99 -8.48 1.96
N LEU A 447 -9.25 -8.04 2.12
CA LEU A 447 -10.11 -8.44 3.23
C LEU A 447 -10.80 -9.75 2.90
N VAL A 448 -10.69 -10.74 3.79
CA VAL A 448 -11.39 -12.03 3.72
C VAL A 448 -12.17 -12.30 5.00
N ALA A 449 -13.22 -13.13 4.94
CA ALA A 449 -14.08 -13.45 6.07
C ALA A 449 -14.08 -14.96 6.37
N PHE A 450 -13.96 -15.31 7.64
CA PHE A 450 -14.05 -16.69 8.15
C PHE A 450 -15.36 -16.97 8.87
N THR A 451 -16.12 -15.92 9.24
CA THR A 451 -17.44 -16.03 9.85
C THR A 451 -18.48 -15.23 9.10
N ARG A 452 -19.76 -15.56 9.36
CA ARG A 452 -20.92 -14.84 8.81
C ARG A 452 -21.83 -14.43 9.94
N SER A 453 -21.74 -13.16 10.33
CA SER A 453 -22.71 -12.52 11.20
C SER A 453 -23.10 -11.16 10.63
N ASP A 454 -24.18 -10.58 11.13
CA ASP A 454 -24.57 -9.24 10.71
C ASP A 454 -23.53 -8.20 11.14
N ALA A 455 -22.90 -8.36 12.31
CA ALA A 455 -21.83 -7.50 12.77
C ALA A 455 -20.58 -7.61 11.88
N VAL A 456 -20.17 -8.83 11.51
CA VAL A 456 -19.07 -9.07 10.55
C VAL A 456 -19.37 -8.41 9.20
N SER A 457 -20.60 -8.58 8.71
CA SER A 457 -21.04 -7.95 7.45
C SER A 457 -20.97 -6.43 7.54
N ALA A 458 -21.41 -5.83 8.65
CA ALA A 458 -21.36 -4.38 8.87
C ALA A 458 -19.92 -3.85 8.88
N VAL A 459 -18.98 -4.56 9.54
CA VAL A 459 -17.56 -4.20 9.54
C VAL A 459 -16.97 -4.32 8.13
N MET A 460 -17.24 -5.40 7.39
CA MET A 460 -16.78 -5.55 6.01
C MET A 460 -17.32 -4.46 5.09
N GLU A 461 -18.61 -4.14 5.20
CA GLU A 461 -19.25 -3.08 4.40
C GLU A 461 -18.61 -1.71 4.70
N TYR A 462 -18.28 -1.43 5.97
CA TYR A 462 -17.59 -0.21 6.34
C TYR A 462 -16.15 -0.19 5.79
N LEU A 463 -15.36 -1.23 6.03
CA LEU A 463 -13.97 -1.31 5.56
C LEU A 463 -13.82 -1.24 4.04
N THR A 464 -14.85 -1.63 3.28
CA THR A 464 -14.86 -1.51 1.81
C THR A 464 -15.54 -0.23 1.30
N SER A 465 -16.05 0.61 2.21
CA SER A 465 -16.74 1.85 1.86
C SER A 465 -15.76 2.97 1.45
N GLN A 466 -16.27 3.92 0.68
CA GLN A 466 -15.54 5.14 0.36
C GLN A 466 -15.21 5.97 1.62
N GLU A 467 -16.06 5.92 2.64
CA GLU A 467 -15.88 6.65 3.91
C GLU A 467 -14.63 6.14 4.63
N TRP A 468 -14.53 4.82 4.82
CA TRP A 468 -13.34 4.24 5.43
C TRP A 468 -12.07 4.51 4.61
N ALA A 469 -12.13 4.35 3.28
CA ALA A 469 -10.99 4.56 2.41
C ALA A 469 -10.43 6.00 2.54
N ARG A 470 -11.31 7.00 2.65
CA ARG A 470 -10.94 8.40 2.91
C ARG A 470 -10.34 8.59 4.30
N THR A 471 -10.98 8.03 5.33
CA THR A 471 -10.49 8.10 6.71
C THR A 471 -9.11 7.46 6.83
N ARG A 472 -8.93 6.27 6.26
CA ARG A 472 -7.65 5.54 6.29
C ARG A 472 -6.55 6.30 5.54
N MET A 473 -6.87 6.88 4.37
CA MET A 473 -5.94 7.68 3.58
C MET A 473 -5.46 8.92 4.33
N ALA A 474 -6.35 9.61 5.03
CA ALA A 474 -6.03 10.81 5.81
C ALA A 474 -5.07 10.54 6.99
N LEU A 475 -4.97 9.30 7.45
CA LEU A 475 -4.02 8.88 8.49
C LEU A 475 -2.60 8.63 7.93
N GLY A 476 -2.43 8.57 6.62
CA GLY A 476 -1.14 8.36 5.94
C GLY A 476 -0.63 6.92 5.98
N GLY A 477 0.51 6.68 5.33
CA GLY A 477 1.17 5.38 5.26
C GLY A 477 0.42 4.35 4.42
N VAL A 478 -0.48 4.76 3.55
CA VAL A 478 -1.16 3.93 2.56
C VAL A 478 -1.35 4.72 1.26
N ALA A 479 -1.54 3.99 0.18
CA ALA A 479 -2.04 4.50 -1.07
C ALA A 479 -3.27 3.69 -1.49
N THR A 480 -3.99 4.14 -2.51
CA THR A 480 -5.16 3.42 -3.00
C THR A 480 -5.36 3.59 -4.50
N ALA A 481 -5.75 2.52 -5.16
CA ALA A 481 -6.21 2.54 -6.54
C ALA A 481 -7.72 2.84 -6.66
N ASN A 482 -8.42 2.99 -5.53
CA ASN A 482 -9.84 3.33 -5.50
C ASN A 482 -10.06 4.72 -6.11
N GLN A 483 -10.72 4.76 -7.27
CA GLN A 483 -10.95 5.98 -8.06
C GLN A 483 -11.87 7.00 -7.36
N SER A 484 -12.56 6.59 -6.31
CA SER A 484 -13.46 7.48 -5.54
C SER A 484 -12.75 8.26 -4.42
N VAL A 485 -11.45 8.01 -4.21
CA VAL A 485 -10.65 8.65 -3.15
C VAL A 485 -9.74 9.71 -3.75
N ASP A 486 -9.83 10.93 -3.22
CA ASP A 486 -8.96 12.04 -3.62
C ASP A 486 -7.52 11.80 -3.12
N PRO A 487 -6.51 11.77 -4.00
CA PRO A 487 -5.11 11.66 -3.60
C PRO A 487 -4.65 12.71 -2.60
N ASP A 488 -5.23 13.91 -2.63
CA ASP A 488 -4.86 15.03 -1.76
C ASP A 488 -5.28 14.83 -0.29
N LEU A 489 -6.03 13.79 0.01
CA LEU A 489 -6.30 13.36 1.39
C LEU A 489 -5.07 12.78 2.08
N ALA A 490 -4.11 12.21 1.34
CA ALA A 490 -2.87 11.74 1.93
C ALA A 490 -2.07 12.92 2.51
N PRO A 491 -1.63 12.83 3.76
CA PRO A 491 -0.89 13.92 4.40
C PRO A 491 0.49 14.12 3.74
N SER A 492 1.17 13.06 3.35
CA SER A 492 2.51 13.13 2.74
C SER A 492 2.47 13.29 1.22
N ASP A 493 3.51 13.89 0.64
CA ASP A 493 3.68 13.95 -0.81
C ASP A 493 3.90 12.55 -1.43
N VAL A 494 4.61 11.68 -0.72
CA VAL A 494 4.83 10.30 -1.17
C VAL A 494 3.50 9.56 -1.31
N GLY A 495 2.62 9.64 -0.30
CA GLY A 495 1.28 9.03 -0.35
C GLY A 495 0.41 9.62 -1.46
N ARG A 496 0.43 10.94 -1.66
CA ARG A 496 -0.29 11.60 -2.76
C ARG A 496 0.20 11.14 -4.13
N ARG A 497 1.54 11.09 -4.34
CA ARG A 497 2.12 10.65 -5.61
C ARG A 497 1.84 9.17 -5.86
N ALA A 498 2.01 8.31 -4.87
CA ALA A 498 1.70 6.89 -4.98
C ALA A 498 0.24 6.67 -5.41
N THR A 499 -0.71 7.36 -4.78
CA THR A 499 -2.13 7.26 -5.16
C THR A 499 -2.38 7.79 -6.56
N ARG A 500 -1.77 8.91 -6.98
CA ARG A 500 -1.89 9.42 -8.36
C ARG A 500 -1.33 8.44 -9.40
N LEU A 501 -0.21 7.77 -9.11
CA LEU A 501 0.34 6.70 -9.98
C LEU A 501 -0.66 5.57 -10.13
N LEU A 502 -1.25 5.09 -9.03
CA LEU A 502 -2.21 3.99 -9.02
C LEU A 502 -3.53 4.32 -9.74
N GLN A 503 -3.96 5.58 -9.72
CA GLN A 503 -5.19 6.05 -10.38
C GLN A 503 -4.96 6.55 -11.81
N SER A 504 -3.69 6.67 -12.24
CA SER A 504 -3.33 7.16 -13.57
C SER A 504 -3.52 6.07 -14.63
N ARG A 505 -4.15 6.40 -15.74
CA ARG A 505 -4.22 5.53 -16.92
C ARG A 505 -2.95 5.52 -17.75
N GLN A 506 -1.97 6.38 -17.43
CA GLN A 506 -0.69 6.46 -18.12
C GLN A 506 0.38 5.60 -17.45
N THR A 507 0.16 5.25 -16.18
CA THR A 507 1.06 4.39 -15.41
C THR A 507 0.77 2.93 -15.74
N THR A 508 1.79 2.17 -16.10
CA THR A 508 1.72 0.71 -16.17
C THR A 508 1.87 0.18 -14.75
N VAL A 509 0.81 -0.42 -14.23
CA VAL A 509 0.77 -0.99 -12.89
C VAL A 509 0.89 -2.50 -13.00
N GLU A 510 1.96 -3.04 -12.44
CA GLU A 510 2.23 -4.48 -12.40
C GLU A 510 2.05 -5.00 -10.98
N MET A 511 1.23 -6.06 -10.83
CA MET A 511 1.08 -6.74 -9.55
C MET A 511 2.37 -7.47 -9.19
N ASP A 512 2.74 -7.48 -7.92
CA ASP A 512 3.81 -8.33 -7.41
C ASP A 512 3.53 -9.79 -7.78
N ALA A 513 4.43 -10.35 -8.57
CA ALA A 513 4.27 -11.70 -9.08
C ALA A 513 4.48 -12.74 -7.98
N SER A 514 5.43 -12.53 -7.07
CA SER A 514 5.71 -13.45 -5.96
C SER A 514 4.51 -13.58 -5.01
N ASP A 515 3.77 -12.48 -4.81
CA ASP A 515 2.54 -12.46 -4.02
C ASP A 515 1.37 -13.17 -4.72
N SER A 516 1.45 -13.34 -6.04
CA SER A 516 0.42 -13.97 -6.90
C SER A 516 0.77 -15.39 -7.33
N MET A 517 2.06 -15.80 -7.24
CA MET A 517 2.51 -17.17 -7.52
C MET A 517 1.93 -18.15 -6.50
N PRO A 518 1.80 -19.46 -6.84
CA PRO A 518 1.50 -20.46 -5.82
C PRO A 518 2.38 -20.27 -4.59
N VAL A 519 1.80 -20.26 -3.41
CA VAL A 519 2.49 -19.88 -2.15
C VAL A 519 3.77 -20.68 -1.92
N GLY A 520 3.77 -21.99 -2.26
CA GLY A 520 4.97 -22.84 -2.19
C GLY A 520 6.11 -22.37 -3.10
N VAL A 521 5.82 -21.55 -4.10
CA VAL A 521 6.80 -20.94 -5.04
C VAL A 521 7.16 -19.53 -4.56
N GLY A 522 6.22 -18.59 -4.63
CA GLY A 522 6.48 -17.16 -4.42
C GLY A 522 6.87 -16.84 -2.99
N SER A 523 6.01 -17.18 -2.03
CA SER A 523 6.19 -16.87 -0.61
C SER A 523 6.94 -17.95 0.17
N SER A 524 7.61 -18.88 -0.50
CA SER A 524 8.39 -19.95 0.13
C SER A 524 9.70 -20.19 -0.61
N ALA A 525 9.70 -20.96 -1.70
CA ALA A 525 10.94 -21.38 -2.38
C ALA A 525 11.75 -20.19 -2.92
N LEU A 526 11.06 -19.16 -3.46
CA LEU A 526 11.71 -17.94 -3.97
C LEU A 526 12.33 -17.14 -2.81
N TRP A 527 11.61 -16.89 -1.72
CA TRP A 527 12.14 -16.18 -0.54
C TRP A 527 13.38 -16.87 0.03
N VAL A 528 13.32 -18.20 0.21
CA VAL A 528 14.45 -19.00 0.69
C VAL A 528 15.63 -18.95 -0.28
N GLY A 529 15.37 -19.09 -1.59
CA GLY A 529 16.38 -19.03 -2.64
C GLY A 529 17.09 -17.68 -2.66
N LEU A 530 16.33 -16.58 -2.65
CA LEU A 530 16.87 -15.22 -2.65
C LEU A 530 17.60 -14.87 -1.35
N SER A 531 17.12 -15.34 -0.19
CA SER A 531 17.82 -15.18 1.09
C SER A 531 19.21 -15.85 1.05
N ARG A 532 19.31 -17.05 0.50
CA ARG A 532 20.60 -17.76 0.32
C ARG A 532 21.50 -17.08 -0.71
N TRP A 533 20.92 -16.56 -1.79
CA TRP A 533 21.67 -15.79 -2.78
C TRP A 533 22.18 -14.46 -2.20
N SER A 534 21.39 -13.75 -1.43
CA SER A 534 21.80 -12.48 -0.83
C SER A 534 23.02 -12.63 0.09
N THR A 535 23.20 -13.77 0.73
CA THR A 535 24.38 -14.08 1.53
C THR A 535 25.56 -14.63 0.73
N GLY A 536 25.38 -14.88 -0.57
CA GLY A 536 26.40 -15.48 -1.44
C GLY A 536 26.52 -17.01 -1.33
N THR A 537 25.55 -17.68 -0.69
CA THR A 537 25.55 -19.14 -0.50
C THR A 537 25.22 -19.88 -1.80
N VAL A 538 24.42 -19.28 -2.68
CA VAL A 538 24.04 -19.82 -4.00
C VAL A 538 24.15 -18.73 -5.07
N THR A 539 24.27 -19.15 -6.32
CA THR A 539 24.24 -18.25 -7.48
C THR A 539 22.81 -17.77 -7.77
N PRO A 540 22.62 -16.66 -8.52
CA PRO A 540 21.29 -16.22 -8.99
C PRO A 540 20.49 -17.34 -9.64
N LYS A 541 21.12 -18.07 -10.55
CA LYS A 541 20.46 -19.17 -11.27
C LYS A 541 20.03 -20.32 -10.35
N GLU A 542 20.85 -20.67 -9.35
CA GLU A 542 20.50 -21.73 -8.38
C GLU A 542 19.34 -21.31 -7.49
N ALA A 543 19.30 -20.04 -7.06
CA ALA A 543 18.19 -19.51 -6.27
C ALA A 543 16.86 -19.61 -7.03
N LEU A 544 16.83 -19.13 -8.27
CA LEU A 544 15.62 -19.13 -9.11
C LEU A 544 15.20 -20.54 -9.54
N LYS A 545 16.18 -21.43 -9.79
CA LYS A 545 15.93 -22.83 -10.13
C LYS A 545 15.20 -23.59 -9.01
N GLN A 546 15.47 -23.25 -7.75
CA GLN A 546 14.76 -23.86 -6.62
C GLN A 546 13.27 -23.45 -6.61
N ALA A 547 13.00 -22.19 -6.92
CA ALA A 547 11.64 -21.67 -7.04
C ALA A 547 10.90 -22.31 -8.24
N GLU A 548 11.55 -22.42 -9.41
CA GLU A 548 10.99 -23.10 -10.58
C GLU A 548 10.64 -24.57 -10.28
N ALA A 549 11.52 -25.27 -9.58
CA ALA A 549 11.30 -26.67 -9.21
C ALA A 549 10.13 -26.90 -8.23
N ALA A 550 9.74 -25.86 -7.50
CA ALA A 550 8.59 -25.87 -6.59
C ALA A 550 7.26 -25.59 -7.31
N TRP A 551 7.29 -25.20 -8.58
CA TRP A 551 6.06 -24.93 -9.34
C TRP A 551 5.22 -26.21 -9.46
N PRO A 552 3.88 -26.16 -9.19
CA PRO A 552 3.01 -27.31 -9.31
C PRO A 552 3.08 -27.93 -10.71
N LYS A 553 3.31 -29.23 -10.77
CA LYS A 553 3.30 -29.98 -12.04
C LYS A 553 1.86 -30.08 -12.53
N LYS A 554 1.63 -29.69 -13.79
CA LYS A 554 0.33 -29.83 -14.47
C LYS A 554 -0.07 -31.29 -14.62
#